data_e924fbdfbd201f3e39e5fc1898085f44
#
_entry.id   e924fbdfbd201f3e39e5fc1898085f44
#
_cell.length_a   1.000
_cell.length_b   1.000
_cell.length_c   1.000
_cell.angle_alpha   90.00
_cell.angle_beta   90.00
_cell.angle_gamma   90.00
#
_symmetry.space_group_name_H-M   'P 1'
#
loop_
_entity.id
_entity.type
_entity.pdbx_description
1 polymer ?
#
loop_
_entity_poly.entity_id
_entity_poly.type
_entity_poly.pdbx_seq_one_letter_code
_entity_poly.pdbx_strand_id
1 'polypeptide(L)'
;KATFDFSTVQEFTVEAGRPDSITREKLEVLKKHGVGRISINPQTMKQDTLRLIGRRHTVEDVVDRFQLAREVGFDNINMDLIIGLPEETLEDVQATMEAVKALAPDSVTVHSLAIKRAARLNTMKEVYKDLKIENTQEMIDLTARYAREMGLEPYYLYRQKNMAGNFENVGYAAPGKACIYNVLIMEEQQTIIGCGAGTTTKRLFAEENRIERCENVKDVEQYISRVEEMIERKEKLLSDAQ
;
A
#
# COMPACT_ATOMS: atom_id res chain seq x y z
N LYS A 1 -7.32 2.58 -21.88
CA LYS A 1 -6.42 2.82 -23.01
C LYS A 1 -7.09 3.61 -24.16
N ALA A 2 -8.39 3.55 -24.31
CA ALA A 2 -9.09 4.37 -25.32
C ALA A 2 -9.11 5.87 -24.95
N THR A 3 -9.00 6.20 -23.67
CA THR A 3 -9.13 7.57 -23.14
C THR A 3 -7.78 8.25 -22.90
N PHE A 4 -6.76 7.46 -22.53
CA PHE A 4 -5.43 7.96 -22.21
C PHE A 4 -4.38 7.32 -23.11
N ASP A 5 -3.39 8.11 -23.53
CA ASP A 5 -2.21 7.59 -24.20
C ASP A 5 -1.28 6.92 -23.17
N PHE A 6 -1.07 5.62 -23.36
CA PHE A 6 -0.19 4.81 -22.49
C PHE A 6 1.23 4.68 -23.02
N SER A 7 1.56 5.31 -24.16
CA SER A 7 2.89 5.16 -24.77
C SER A 7 4.02 5.75 -23.92
N THR A 8 3.71 6.74 -23.07
CA THR A 8 4.66 7.43 -22.20
C THR A 8 4.55 7.03 -20.73
N VAL A 9 3.65 6.11 -20.39
CA VAL A 9 3.43 5.66 -19.02
C VAL A 9 4.64 4.87 -18.53
N GLN A 10 5.30 5.36 -17.49
CA GLN A 10 6.48 4.72 -16.89
C GLN A 10 6.11 3.61 -15.91
N GLU A 11 4.99 3.76 -15.20
CA GLU A 11 4.50 2.77 -14.24
C GLU A 11 2.99 2.57 -14.39
N PHE A 12 2.58 1.31 -14.50
CA PHE A 12 1.19 0.91 -14.38
C PHE A 12 1.07 -0.16 -13.29
N THR A 13 0.70 0.30 -12.09
CA THR A 13 0.59 -0.51 -10.88
C THR A 13 -0.87 -0.79 -10.54
N VAL A 14 -1.13 -2.00 -10.06
CA VAL A 14 -2.42 -2.37 -9.47
C VAL A 14 -2.21 -2.88 -8.05
N GLU A 15 -2.82 -2.20 -7.10
CA GLU A 15 -2.92 -2.66 -5.71
C GLU A 15 -3.93 -3.82 -5.63
N ALA A 16 -3.47 -5.04 -5.94
CA ALA A 16 -4.28 -6.24 -5.81
C ALA A 16 -4.56 -6.58 -4.35
N GLY A 17 -3.61 -6.23 -3.49
CA GLY A 17 -3.70 -6.08 -2.03
C GLY A 17 -4.09 -7.35 -1.27
N ARG A 18 -5.35 -7.73 -1.32
CA ARG A 18 -5.89 -8.84 -0.52
C ARG A 18 -5.73 -10.18 -1.24
N PRO A 19 -4.96 -11.15 -0.68
CA PRO A 19 -4.77 -12.48 -1.30
C PRO A 19 -6.08 -13.18 -1.66
N ASP A 20 -7.10 -13.11 -0.80
CA ASP A 20 -8.42 -13.72 -1.01
C ASP A 20 -9.18 -13.18 -2.22
N SER A 21 -8.78 -12.06 -2.80
CA SER A 21 -9.38 -11.46 -3.99
C SER A 21 -8.64 -11.77 -5.30
N ILE A 22 -7.45 -12.37 -5.22
CA ILE A 22 -6.57 -12.63 -6.36
C ILE A 22 -6.91 -13.98 -6.98
N THR A 23 -7.18 -14.00 -8.28
CA THR A 23 -7.39 -15.23 -9.08
C THR A 23 -6.50 -15.23 -10.31
N ARG A 24 -6.28 -16.40 -10.93
CA ARG A 24 -5.50 -16.54 -12.16
C ARG A 24 -6.05 -15.64 -13.28
N GLU A 25 -7.36 -15.69 -13.49
CA GLU A 25 -8.02 -14.92 -14.55
C GLU A 25 -7.81 -13.40 -14.38
N LYS A 26 -7.88 -12.91 -13.14
CA LYS A 26 -7.61 -11.49 -12.85
C LYS A 26 -6.16 -11.13 -13.15
N LEU A 27 -5.22 -11.95 -12.71
CA LEU A 27 -3.79 -11.72 -12.96
C LEU A 27 -3.48 -11.73 -14.47
N GLU A 28 -4.03 -12.68 -15.22
CA GLU A 28 -3.89 -12.76 -16.67
C GLU A 28 -4.46 -11.54 -17.38
N VAL A 29 -5.63 -11.05 -16.94
CA VAL A 29 -6.23 -9.80 -17.46
C VAL A 29 -5.32 -8.62 -17.17
N LEU A 30 -4.81 -8.46 -15.94
CA LEU A 30 -3.89 -7.39 -15.60
C LEU A 30 -2.63 -7.43 -16.46
N LYS A 31 -2.03 -8.61 -16.60
CA LYS A 31 -0.82 -8.80 -17.43
C LYS A 31 -1.09 -8.48 -18.89
N LYS A 32 -2.20 -8.97 -19.46
CA LYS A 32 -2.65 -8.66 -20.84
C LYS A 32 -2.78 -7.16 -21.07
N HIS A 33 -3.19 -6.39 -20.06
CA HIS A 33 -3.34 -4.95 -20.15
C HIS A 33 -2.07 -4.15 -19.85
N GLY A 34 -0.94 -4.82 -19.63
CA GLY A 34 0.37 -4.20 -19.43
C GLY A 34 0.60 -3.66 -18.02
N VAL A 35 -0.10 -4.22 -17.04
CA VAL A 35 0.23 -3.95 -15.62
C VAL A 35 1.60 -4.54 -15.34
N GLY A 36 2.55 -3.68 -14.94
CA GLY A 36 3.93 -4.07 -14.68
C GLY A 36 4.19 -4.44 -13.22
N ARG A 37 3.46 -3.81 -12.29
CA ARG A 37 3.65 -3.98 -10.84
C ARG A 37 2.32 -4.29 -10.18
N ILE A 38 2.34 -5.21 -9.21
CA ILE A 38 1.19 -5.52 -8.34
C ILE A 38 1.63 -5.55 -6.87
N SER A 39 0.66 -5.46 -5.96
CA SER A 39 0.88 -5.74 -4.55
C SER A 39 0.11 -6.97 -4.10
N ILE A 40 0.72 -7.77 -3.21
CA ILE A 40 0.09 -8.90 -2.50
C ILE A 40 0.41 -8.70 -1.03
N ASN A 41 -0.57 -8.25 -0.24
CA ASN A 41 -0.34 -7.68 1.08
C ASN A 41 -0.71 -8.65 2.21
N PRO A 42 0.25 -9.42 2.76
CA PRO A 42 -0.02 -10.34 3.85
C PRO A 42 -0.39 -9.63 5.15
N GLN A 43 0.19 -8.49 5.42
CA GLN A 43 0.21 -7.74 6.68
C GLN A 43 1.11 -8.42 7.74
N THR A 44 1.00 -9.71 7.93
CA THR A 44 1.81 -10.61 8.74
C THR A 44 1.73 -12.02 8.18
N MET A 45 2.67 -12.88 8.52
CA MET A 45 2.64 -14.32 8.23
C MET A 45 2.29 -15.15 9.48
N LYS A 46 1.64 -14.55 10.50
CA LYS A 46 1.10 -15.23 11.68
C LYS A 46 -0.41 -15.39 11.55
N GLN A 47 -0.86 -16.64 11.39
CA GLN A 47 -2.27 -16.95 11.12
C GLN A 47 -3.23 -16.43 12.19
N ASP A 48 -2.86 -16.54 13.45
CA ASP A 48 -3.72 -16.10 14.58
C ASP A 48 -3.88 -14.56 14.58
N THR A 49 -2.82 -13.83 14.27
CA THR A 49 -2.87 -12.38 14.13
C THR A 49 -3.76 -11.97 12.93
N LEU A 50 -3.68 -12.68 11.79
CA LEU A 50 -4.57 -12.45 10.64
C LEU A 50 -6.05 -12.57 11.03
N ARG A 51 -6.41 -13.63 11.79
CA ARG A 51 -7.76 -13.83 12.32
C ARG A 51 -8.16 -12.70 13.27
N LEU A 52 -7.26 -12.33 14.18
CA LEU A 52 -7.48 -11.28 15.18
C LEU A 52 -7.78 -9.92 14.53
N ILE A 53 -7.04 -9.54 13.49
CA ILE A 53 -7.25 -8.27 12.77
C ILE A 53 -8.37 -8.36 11.70
N GLY A 54 -9.07 -9.49 11.63
CA GLY A 54 -10.22 -9.69 10.74
C GLY A 54 -9.87 -9.90 9.27
N ARG A 55 -8.67 -10.41 8.99
CA ARG A 55 -8.31 -10.87 7.64
C ARG A 55 -8.93 -12.24 7.38
N ARG A 56 -9.41 -12.44 6.13
CA ARG A 56 -10.07 -13.69 5.72
C ARG A 56 -9.11 -14.67 5.06
N HIS A 57 -8.02 -14.17 4.50
CA HIS A 57 -6.99 -15.00 3.88
C HIS A 57 -6.14 -15.73 4.92
N THR A 58 -5.57 -16.84 4.52
CA THR A 58 -4.60 -17.60 5.31
C THR A 58 -3.16 -17.27 4.87
N VAL A 59 -2.18 -17.77 5.63
CA VAL A 59 -0.76 -17.67 5.25
C VAL A 59 -0.52 -18.46 3.96
N GLU A 60 -1.15 -19.62 3.81
CA GLU A 60 -1.10 -20.45 2.60
C GLU A 60 -1.65 -19.68 1.39
N ASP A 61 -2.77 -18.96 1.53
CA ASP A 61 -3.31 -18.12 0.45
C ASP A 61 -2.28 -17.07 -0.02
N VAL A 62 -1.53 -16.47 0.90
CA VAL A 62 -0.47 -15.51 0.54
C VAL A 62 0.58 -16.18 -0.34
N VAL A 63 1.10 -17.34 0.09
CA VAL A 63 2.12 -18.11 -0.63
C VAL A 63 1.60 -18.51 -2.01
N ASP A 64 0.41 -19.10 -2.07
CA ASP A 64 -0.21 -19.58 -3.32
C ASP A 64 -0.44 -18.43 -4.31
N ARG A 65 -0.95 -17.28 -3.82
CA ARG A 65 -1.22 -16.13 -4.71
C ARG A 65 0.07 -15.47 -5.17
N PHE A 66 1.10 -15.45 -4.34
CA PHE A 66 2.42 -14.96 -4.73
C PHE A 66 3.04 -15.84 -5.83
N GLN A 67 3.05 -17.15 -5.64
CA GLN A 67 3.55 -18.09 -6.63
C GLN A 67 2.74 -18.01 -7.93
N LEU A 68 1.41 -17.97 -7.84
CA LEU A 68 0.53 -17.80 -8.98
C LEU A 68 0.84 -16.52 -9.78
N ALA A 69 1.13 -15.41 -9.10
CA ALA A 69 1.50 -14.17 -9.76
C ALA A 69 2.85 -14.29 -10.50
N ARG A 70 3.83 -15.00 -9.91
CA ARG A 70 5.10 -15.32 -10.58
C ARG A 70 4.89 -16.21 -11.81
N GLU A 71 4.04 -17.25 -11.72
CA GLU A 71 3.69 -18.11 -12.86
C GLU A 71 3.05 -17.32 -14.01
N VAL A 72 2.17 -16.38 -13.73
CA VAL A 72 1.56 -15.49 -14.73
C VAL A 72 2.57 -14.50 -15.33
N GLY A 73 3.76 -14.38 -14.73
CA GLY A 73 4.87 -13.59 -15.25
C GLY A 73 5.00 -12.19 -14.63
N PHE A 74 4.47 -11.95 -13.43
CA PHE A 74 4.76 -10.72 -12.69
C PHE A 74 6.17 -10.80 -12.08
N ASP A 75 7.00 -9.84 -12.40
CA ASP A 75 8.38 -9.69 -11.95
C ASP A 75 8.61 -8.41 -11.12
N ASN A 76 7.53 -7.74 -10.71
CA ASN A 76 7.53 -6.63 -9.77
C ASN A 76 6.33 -6.79 -8.82
N ILE A 77 6.56 -7.48 -7.71
CA ILE A 77 5.55 -7.78 -6.69
C ILE A 77 5.97 -7.15 -5.37
N ASN A 78 5.12 -6.28 -4.84
CA ASN A 78 5.28 -5.69 -3.51
C ASN A 78 4.51 -6.50 -2.45
N MET A 79 5.05 -6.56 -1.23
CA MET A 79 4.36 -7.09 -0.06
C MET A 79 4.32 -6.05 1.05
N ASP A 80 3.11 -5.72 1.54
CA ASP A 80 2.95 -4.82 2.70
C ASP A 80 2.89 -5.63 3.99
N LEU A 81 3.67 -5.18 4.97
CA LEU A 81 3.72 -5.71 6.33
C LEU A 81 3.33 -4.62 7.33
N ILE A 82 2.79 -5.02 8.46
CA ILE A 82 2.47 -4.12 9.57
C ILE A 82 3.19 -4.62 10.82
N ILE A 83 4.02 -3.76 11.40
CA ILE A 83 4.71 -4.01 12.67
C ILE A 83 3.94 -3.34 13.79
N GLY A 84 3.89 -4.01 14.95
CA GLY A 84 3.08 -3.59 16.09
C GLY A 84 1.65 -4.10 16.05
N LEU A 85 1.39 -5.18 15.31
CA LEU A 85 0.10 -5.84 15.36
C LEU A 85 -0.14 -6.44 16.76
N PRO A 86 -1.41 -6.51 17.22
CA PRO A 86 -1.73 -7.07 18.53
C PRO A 86 -1.19 -8.49 18.71
N GLU A 87 -0.63 -8.76 19.88
CA GLU A 87 -0.10 -10.07 20.29
C GLU A 87 1.06 -10.59 19.41
N GLU A 88 1.75 -9.70 18.71
CA GLU A 88 2.98 -10.03 17.99
C GLU A 88 4.22 -9.65 18.79
N THR A 89 5.14 -10.60 18.88
CA THR A 89 6.47 -10.46 19.51
C THR A 89 7.55 -10.23 18.44
N LEU A 90 8.76 -9.98 18.88
CA LEU A 90 9.94 -9.89 18.00
C LEU A 90 10.14 -11.18 17.19
N GLU A 91 9.92 -12.35 17.82
CA GLU A 91 10.03 -13.66 17.17
C GLU A 91 8.97 -13.86 16.09
N ASP A 92 7.75 -13.34 16.29
CA ASP A 92 6.69 -13.38 15.29
C ASP A 92 7.03 -12.50 14.07
N VAL A 93 7.61 -11.31 14.32
CA VAL A 93 8.11 -10.44 13.25
C VAL A 93 9.26 -11.13 12.50
N GLN A 94 10.16 -11.79 13.23
CA GLN A 94 11.25 -12.55 12.62
C GLN A 94 10.70 -13.67 11.72
N ALA A 95 9.80 -14.49 12.23
CA ALA A 95 9.18 -15.57 11.45
C ALA A 95 8.46 -15.04 10.20
N THR A 96 7.77 -13.90 10.32
CA THR A 96 7.15 -13.21 9.18
C THR A 96 8.20 -12.79 8.15
N MET A 97 9.30 -12.18 8.57
CA MET A 97 10.37 -11.75 7.66
C MET A 97 11.07 -12.92 6.98
N GLU A 98 11.27 -14.05 7.69
CA GLU A 98 11.82 -15.28 7.12
C GLU A 98 10.90 -15.84 6.01
N ALA A 99 9.60 -15.89 6.25
CA ALA A 99 8.62 -16.35 5.29
C ALA A 99 8.56 -15.43 4.05
N VAL A 100 8.58 -14.11 4.25
CA VAL A 100 8.62 -13.12 3.16
C VAL A 100 9.92 -13.25 2.36
N LYS A 101 11.07 -13.41 3.02
CA LYS A 101 12.37 -13.63 2.39
C LYS A 101 12.38 -14.88 1.50
N ALA A 102 11.74 -15.96 1.95
CA ALA A 102 11.61 -17.18 1.17
C ALA A 102 10.78 -17.01 -0.13
N LEU A 103 9.82 -16.08 -0.14
CA LEU A 103 9.04 -15.72 -1.33
C LEU A 103 9.82 -14.83 -2.32
N ALA A 104 10.85 -14.14 -1.86
CA ALA A 104 11.69 -13.24 -2.63
C ALA A 104 10.88 -12.17 -3.40
N PRO A 105 10.15 -11.28 -2.71
CA PRO A 105 9.45 -10.17 -3.36
C PRO A 105 10.44 -9.14 -3.93
N ASP A 106 9.99 -8.36 -4.91
CA ASP A 106 10.79 -7.29 -5.51
C ASP A 106 10.78 -6.01 -4.67
N SER A 107 9.78 -5.86 -3.81
CA SER A 107 9.70 -4.77 -2.85
C SER A 107 8.89 -5.18 -1.62
N VAL A 108 9.18 -4.54 -0.49
CA VAL A 108 8.46 -4.70 0.78
C VAL A 108 8.17 -3.32 1.35
N THR A 109 6.93 -3.09 1.78
CA THR A 109 6.59 -1.90 2.54
C THR A 109 6.33 -2.29 3.98
N VAL A 110 7.11 -1.75 4.90
CA VAL A 110 6.97 -1.95 6.34
C VAL A 110 6.20 -0.79 6.92
N HIS A 111 4.98 -1.06 7.37
CA HIS A 111 4.14 -0.11 8.06
C HIS A 111 4.23 -0.30 9.57
N SER A 112 4.29 0.80 10.31
CA SER A 112 3.99 0.78 11.75
C SER A 112 2.48 0.89 11.96
N LEU A 113 1.93 0.09 12.86
CA LEU A 113 0.49 0.08 13.14
C LEU A 113 0.00 1.49 13.46
N ALA A 114 -0.96 1.98 12.69
CA ALA A 114 -1.66 3.24 12.95
C ALA A 114 -3.12 2.97 13.32
N ILE A 115 -3.53 3.32 14.53
CA ILE A 115 -4.89 3.12 15.00
C ILE A 115 -5.76 4.29 14.52
N LYS A 116 -6.44 4.10 13.40
CA LYS A 116 -7.37 5.08 12.83
C LYS A 116 -8.72 5.04 13.56
N ARG A 117 -9.43 6.19 13.61
CA ARG A 117 -10.74 6.29 14.31
C ARG A 117 -11.76 5.24 13.86
N ALA A 118 -11.81 4.92 12.58
CA ALA A 118 -12.72 3.94 12.00
C ALA A 118 -12.15 2.51 11.98
N ALA A 119 -10.94 2.28 12.48
CA ALA A 119 -10.37 0.94 12.54
C ALA A 119 -11.12 0.09 13.57
N ARG A 120 -11.27 -1.21 13.28
CA ARG A 120 -11.92 -2.17 14.18
C ARG A 120 -11.31 -2.16 15.60
N LEU A 121 -9.99 -2.06 15.69
CA LEU A 121 -9.26 -1.89 16.96
C LEU A 121 -9.68 -0.66 17.77
N ASN A 122 -10.14 0.41 17.11
CA ASN A 122 -10.61 1.62 17.79
C ASN A 122 -12.11 1.61 18.06
N THR A 123 -12.93 1.06 17.14
CA THR A 123 -14.40 1.01 17.29
C THR A 123 -14.83 -0.06 18.30
N MET A 124 -14.03 -1.08 18.52
CA MET A 124 -14.27 -2.18 19.47
C MET A 124 -13.25 -2.16 20.63
N LYS A 125 -12.92 -0.98 21.14
CA LYS A 125 -11.90 -0.79 22.20
C LYS A 125 -12.06 -1.72 23.40
N GLU A 126 -13.28 -1.96 23.84
CA GLU A 126 -13.55 -2.85 24.98
C GLU A 126 -13.16 -4.29 24.72
N VAL A 127 -13.25 -4.74 23.45
CA VAL A 127 -12.86 -6.10 23.06
C VAL A 127 -11.33 -6.23 22.95
N TYR A 128 -10.64 -5.14 22.58
CA TYR A 128 -9.20 -5.14 22.31
C TYR A 128 -8.36 -4.46 23.41
N LYS A 129 -9.00 -4.03 24.52
CA LYS A 129 -8.33 -3.23 25.58
C LYS A 129 -7.18 -3.96 26.28
N ASP A 130 -7.28 -5.29 26.36
CA ASP A 130 -6.31 -6.12 27.06
C ASP A 130 -5.22 -6.68 26.11
N LEU A 131 -5.30 -6.39 24.81
CA LEU A 131 -4.30 -6.86 23.85
C LEU A 131 -3.01 -6.06 23.95
N LYS A 132 -1.91 -6.78 23.99
CA LYS A 132 -0.57 -6.20 23.97
C LYS A 132 -0.25 -5.71 22.56
N ILE A 133 0.10 -4.44 22.42
CA ILE A 133 0.57 -3.82 21.19
C ILE A 133 1.99 -3.33 21.46
N GLU A 134 2.96 -3.97 20.85
CA GLU A 134 4.37 -3.60 20.95
C GLU A 134 4.90 -3.26 19.55
N ASN A 135 5.48 -2.07 19.42
CA ASN A 135 6.26 -1.69 18.26
C ASN A 135 7.56 -1.08 18.78
N THR A 136 8.64 -1.83 18.69
CA THR A 136 9.94 -1.48 19.26
C THR A 136 10.94 -1.15 18.16
N GLN A 137 11.99 -0.39 18.52
CA GLN A 137 13.10 -0.11 17.62
C GLN A 137 13.74 -1.42 17.11
N GLU A 138 13.83 -2.43 17.96
CA GLU A 138 14.42 -3.72 17.61
C GLU A 138 13.62 -4.43 16.49
N MET A 139 12.27 -4.38 16.55
CA MET A 139 11.41 -4.91 15.48
C MET A 139 11.64 -4.17 14.16
N ILE A 140 11.74 -2.85 14.19
CA ILE A 140 12.00 -2.04 12.98
C ILE A 140 13.40 -2.33 12.42
N ASP A 141 14.42 -2.39 13.26
CA ASP A 141 15.80 -2.71 12.86
C ASP A 141 15.89 -4.13 12.26
N LEU A 142 15.13 -5.07 12.82
CA LEU A 142 14.98 -6.42 12.29
C LEU A 142 14.46 -6.41 10.85
N THR A 143 13.38 -5.69 10.59
CA THR A 143 12.81 -5.60 9.23
C THR A 143 13.79 -4.97 8.24
N ALA A 144 14.49 -3.90 8.66
CA ALA A 144 15.51 -3.25 7.82
C ALA A 144 16.70 -4.18 7.52
N ARG A 145 17.10 -5.02 8.48
CA ARG A 145 18.13 -6.04 8.27
C ARG A 145 17.70 -7.07 7.21
N TYR A 146 16.50 -7.63 7.35
CA TYR A 146 15.97 -8.59 6.39
C TYR A 146 15.79 -7.99 4.99
N ALA A 147 15.36 -6.73 4.90
CA ALA A 147 15.28 -6.03 3.61
C ALA A 147 16.67 -5.98 2.93
N ARG A 148 17.72 -5.60 3.66
CA ARG A 148 19.09 -5.60 3.15
C ARG A 148 19.57 -7.00 2.73
N GLU A 149 19.25 -8.04 3.51
CA GLU A 149 19.57 -9.43 3.18
C GLU A 149 18.88 -9.91 1.91
N MET A 150 17.72 -9.36 1.57
CA MET A 150 17.01 -9.59 0.30
C MET A 150 17.54 -8.72 -0.85
N GLY A 151 18.54 -7.85 -0.61
CA GLY A 151 19.03 -6.89 -1.61
C GLY A 151 18.06 -5.75 -1.89
N LEU A 152 17.16 -5.46 -0.96
CA LEU A 152 16.20 -4.36 -1.07
C LEU A 152 16.74 -3.11 -0.38
N GLU A 153 16.67 -1.97 -1.06
CA GLU A 153 17.11 -0.68 -0.56
C GLU A 153 15.92 0.21 -0.19
N PRO A 154 16.02 1.05 0.87
CA PRO A 154 14.97 1.99 1.20
C PRO A 154 14.87 3.05 0.10
N TYR A 155 13.64 3.34 -0.38
CA TYR A 155 13.43 4.30 -1.46
C TYR A 155 12.42 5.40 -1.12
N TYR A 156 11.57 5.19 -0.12
CA TYR A 156 10.71 6.24 0.44
C TYR A 156 10.36 5.94 1.89
N LEU A 157 10.01 6.99 2.62
CA LEU A 157 9.49 6.89 3.98
C LEU A 157 8.38 7.93 4.20
N TYR A 158 7.45 7.61 5.07
CA TYR A 158 6.44 8.57 5.51
C TYR A 158 5.92 8.25 6.91
N ARG A 159 5.41 9.28 7.59
CA ARG A 159 4.83 9.15 8.92
C ARG A 159 3.35 9.50 8.91
N GLN A 160 2.55 8.73 9.63
CA GLN A 160 1.14 9.03 9.88
C GLN A 160 0.94 9.48 11.33
N LYS A 161 -0.20 10.11 11.62
CA LYS A 161 -0.60 10.43 12.99
C LYS A 161 -1.01 9.15 13.72
N ASN A 162 -0.74 9.09 15.05
CA ASN A 162 -1.13 7.99 15.94
C ASN A 162 -0.53 6.63 15.57
N MET A 163 0.74 6.59 15.20
CA MET A 163 1.47 5.36 14.95
C MET A 163 2.02 4.78 16.25
N ALA A 164 1.92 3.47 16.40
CA ALA A 164 2.53 2.74 17.52
C ALA A 164 4.06 2.91 17.46
N GLY A 165 4.67 3.25 18.60
CA GLY A 165 6.12 3.50 18.69
C GLY A 165 6.61 4.78 18.01
N ASN A 166 5.73 5.53 17.32
CA ASN A 166 6.07 6.76 16.59
C ASN A 166 7.14 6.60 15.49
N PHE A 167 7.21 5.41 14.89
CA PHE A 167 8.12 5.08 13.79
C PHE A 167 7.56 5.47 12.42
N GLU A 168 8.43 5.59 11.42
CA GLU A 168 8.06 5.80 10.01
C GLU A 168 7.59 4.48 9.36
N ASN A 169 6.80 4.64 8.29
CA ASN A 169 6.61 3.58 7.30
C ASN A 169 7.73 3.70 6.27
N VAL A 170 8.34 2.58 5.91
CA VAL A 170 9.47 2.55 4.98
C VAL A 170 9.20 1.56 3.85
N GLY A 171 9.36 2.01 2.62
CA GLY A 171 9.35 1.15 1.45
C GLY A 171 10.77 0.76 1.04
N TYR A 172 10.98 -0.53 0.85
CA TYR A 172 12.24 -1.13 0.38
C TYR A 172 11.99 -1.78 -0.98
N ALA A 173 12.90 -1.62 -1.92
CA ALA A 173 12.78 -2.21 -3.26
C ALA A 173 14.13 -2.65 -3.80
N ALA A 174 14.13 -3.67 -4.65
CA ALA A 174 15.27 -4.00 -5.47
C ALA A 174 15.56 -2.88 -6.49
N PRO A 175 16.79 -2.73 -6.98
CA PRO A 175 17.13 -1.73 -7.98
C PRO A 175 16.20 -1.79 -9.20
N GLY A 176 15.59 -0.66 -9.56
CA GLY A 176 14.64 -0.55 -10.67
C GLY A 176 13.23 -1.10 -10.40
N LYS A 177 12.90 -1.51 -9.16
CA LYS A 177 11.59 -2.06 -8.78
C LYS A 177 10.80 -1.14 -7.82
N ALA A 178 11.33 0.03 -7.49
CA ALA A 178 10.64 1.02 -6.66
C ALA A 178 9.32 1.46 -7.30
N CYS A 179 8.31 1.72 -6.46
CA CYS A 179 7.05 2.30 -6.92
C CYS A 179 7.25 3.81 -7.17
N ILE A 180 7.22 4.21 -8.43
CA ILE A 180 7.42 5.61 -8.83
C ILE A 180 6.35 6.50 -8.21
N TYR A 181 5.09 6.05 -8.16
CA TYR A 181 4.00 6.79 -7.55
C TYR A 181 4.29 7.15 -6.08
N ASN A 182 4.87 6.22 -5.30
CA ASN A 182 5.19 6.49 -3.90
C ASN A 182 6.23 7.60 -3.75
N VAL A 183 7.24 7.62 -4.61
CA VAL A 183 8.25 8.69 -4.65
C VAL A 183 7.59 10.02 -5.02
N LEU A 184 6.85 10.04 -6.13
CA LEU A 184 6.25 11.27 -6.66
C LEU A 184 5.22 11.91 -5.73
N ILE A 185 4.45 11.09 -4.99
CA ILE A 185 3.46 11.62 -4.03
C ILE A 185 4.13 12.18 -2.76
N MET A 186 5.25 11.58 -2.33
CA MET A 186 5.99 12.06 -1.15
C MET A 186 6.81 13.31 -1.46
N GLU A 187 7.48 13.32 -2.60
CA GLU A 187 8.29 14.45 -3.06
C GLU A 187 7.48 15.58 -3.69
N GLU A 188 6.17 15.38 -3.86
CA GLU A 188 5.24 16.36 -4.47
C GLU A 188 5.74 16.89 -5.83
N GLN A 189 6.28 16.00 -6.69
CA GLN A 189 6.95 16.36 -7.93
C GLN A 189 6.04 16.45 -9.15
N GLN A 190 4.79 16.02 -9.06
CA GLN A 190 3.85 16.09 -10.17
C GLN A 190 2.40 16.27 -9.73
N THR A 191 1.56 16.74 -10.66
CA THR A 191 0.11 16.75 -10.51
C THR A 191 -0.41 15.32 -10.48
N ILE A 192 -1.28 15.02 -9.50
CA ILE A 192 -1.91 13.71 -9.32
C ILE A 192 -3.42 13.88 -9.44
N ILE A 193 -4.05 13.19 -10.37
CA ILE A 193 -5.51 13.21 -10.54
C ILE A 193 -6.11 12.01 -9.82
N GLY A 194 -6.90 12.28 -8.78
CA GLY A 194 -7.61 11.27 -7.99
C GLY A 194 -8.98 10.95 -8.57
N CYS A 195 -9.21 9.68 -8.94
CA CYS A 195 -10.51 9.18 -9.37
C CYS A 195 -11.07 8.20 -8.33
N GLY A 196 -12.38 8.29 -8.04
CA GLY A 196 -13.07 7.45 -7.05
C GLY A 196 -13.38 8.16 -5.75
N ALA A 197 -14.25 7.55 -4.94
CA ALA A 197 -14.67 8.08 -3.64
C ALA A 197 -13.49 8.22 -2.68
N GLY A 198 -13.42 9.35 -1.97
CA GLY A 198 -12.40 9.64 -0.96
C GLY A 198 -11.00 9.94 -1.49
N THR A 199 -10.82 10.02 -2.80
CA THR A 199 -9.52 10.40 -3.39
C THR A 199 -9.33 11.91 -3.41
N THR A 200 -8.07 12.35 -3.49
CA THR A 200 -7.68 13.75 -3.58
C THR A 200 -6.90 13.98 -4.86
N THR A 201 -7.33 14.94 -5.66
CA THR A 201 -6.52 15.50 -6.76
C THR A 201 -5.59 16.55 -6.17
N LYS A 202 -4.29 16.46 -6.48
CA LYS A 202 -3.27 17.45 -6.14
C LYS A 202 -2.76 18.08 -7.43
N ARG A 203 -2.86 19.40 -7.57
CA ARG A 203 -2.25 20.15 -8.66
C ARG A 203 -0.99 20.83 -8.18
N LEU A 204 0.12 20.53 -8.86
CA LEU A 204 1.41 21.19 -8.64
C LEU A 204 1.55 22.40 -9.57
N PHE A 205 1.87 23.55 -8.98
CA PHE A 205 2.32 24.76 -9.66
C PHE A 205 3.83 24.87 -9.42
N ALA A 206 4.61 24.26 -10.30
CA ALA A 206 6.05 24.06 -10.08
C ALA A 206 6.82 25.38 -9.95
N GLU A 207 6.48 26.38 -10.78
CA GLU A 207 7.12 27.71 -10.76
C GLU A 207 6.85 28.49 -9.47
N GLU A 208 5.68 28.24 -8.85
CA GLU A 208 5.26 28.93 -7.62
C GLU A 208 5.57 28.11 -6.35
N ASN A 209 6.07 26.88 -6.50
CA ASN A 209 6.25 25.91 -5.42
C ASN A 209 4.97 25.77 -4.56
N ARG A 210 3.81 25.70 -5.22
CA ARG A 210 2.50 25.70 -4.61
C ARG A 210 1.70 24.48 -5.02
N ILE A 211 0.94 23.92 -4.08
CA ILE A 211 0.03 22.78 -4.34
C ILE A 211 -1.38 23.16 -3.92
N GLU A 212 -2.30 22.95 -4.83
CA GLU A 212 -3.73 22.99 -4.56
C GLU A 212 -4.36 21.62 -4.56
N ARG A 213 -5.43 21.45 -3.81
CA ARG A 213 -6.09 20.16 -3.62
C ARG A 213 -7.59 20.24 -3.88
N CYS A 214 -8.13 19.21 -4.51
CA CYS A 214 -9.54 19.01 -4.70
C CYS A 214 -9.91 17.58 -4.26
N GLU A 215 -10.82 17.50 -3.31
CA GLU A 215 -11.22 16.22 -2.69
C GLU A 215 -12.54 15.71 -3.26
N ASN A 216 -12.62 14.42 -3.53
CA ASN A 216 -13.87 13.72 -3.77
C ASN A 216 -14.55 13.40 -2.43
N VAL A 217 -15.88 13.33 -2.42
CA VAL A 217 -16.63 12.87 -1.25
C VAL A 217 -16.22 11.44 -0.89
N LYS A 218 -16.19 11.12 0.41
CA LYS A 218 -15.70 9.83 0.91
C LYS A 218 -16.71 8.71 0.81
N ASP A 219 -17.98 9.04 0.98
CA ASP A 219 -19.07 8.09 0.90
C ASP A 219 -19.31 7.67 -0.56
N VAL A 220 -19.43 6.37 -0.80
CA VAL A 220 -19.54 5.81 -2.16
C VAL A 220 -20.86 6.20 -2.83
N GLU A 221 -21.98 6.16 -2.10
CA GLU A 221 -23.29 6.50 -2.65
C GLU A 221 -23.37 7.99 -3.00
N GLN A 222 -22.84 8.85 -2.13
CA GLN A 222 -22.72 10.28 -2.41
C GLN A 222 -21.76 10.57 -3.57
N TYR A 223 -20.67 9.81 -3.71
CA TYR A 223 -19.75 9.96 -4.84
C TYR A 223 -20.45 9.64 -6.15
N ILE A 224 -21.20 8.55 -6.21
CA ILE A 224 -21.93 8.14 -7.42
C ILE A 224 -23.00 9.16 -7.78
N SER A 225 -23.80 9.61 -6.81
CA SER A 225 -24.89 10.57 -7.04
C SER A 225 -24.41 11.99 -7.37
N ARG A 226 -23.17 12.34 -7.03
CA ARG A 226 -22.56 13.67 -7.21
C ARG A 226 -21.33 13.62 -8.10
N VAL A 227 -21.22 12.64 -9.01
CA VAL A 227 -20.02 12.46 -9.83
C VAL A 227 -19.74 13.68 -10.72
N GLU A 228 -20.77 14.31 -11.27
CA GLU A 228 -20.64 15.52 -12.09
C GLU A 228 -20.01 16.68 -11.29
N GLU A 229 -20.47 16.89 -10.06
CA GLU A 229 -19.87 17.91 -9.18
C GLU A 229 -18.39 17.60 -8.90
N MET A 230 -18.00 16.31 -8.74
CA MET A 230 -16.60 15.92 -8.55
C MET A 230 -15.76 16.17 -9.82
N ILE A 231 -16.36 16.07 -10.99
CA ILE A 231 -15.73 16.42 -12.28
C ILE A 231 -15.53 17.94 -12.36
N GLU A 232 -16.59 18.73 -12.15
CA GLU A 232 -16.53 20.20 -12.16
C GLU A 232 -15.47 20.77 -11.23
N ARG A 233 -15.36 20.22 -10.01
CA ARG A 233 -14.32 20.63 -9.04
C ARG A 233 -12.91 20.41 -9.60
N LYS A 234 -12.67 19.29 -10.31
CA LYS A 234 -11.37 19.00 -10.93
C LYS A 234 -11.11 19.87 -12.13
N GLU A 235 -12.10 20.08 -12.97
CA GLU A 235 -12.01 20.98 -14.14
C GLU A 235 -11.63 22.38 -13.67
N LYS A 236 -12.30 22.91 -12.64
CA LYS A 236 -11.95 24.19 -12.04
C LYS A 236 -10.51 24.22 -11.55
N LEU A 237 -10.09 23.21 -10.77
CA LEU A 237 -8.71 23.13 -10.27
C LEU A 237 -7.69 23.04 -11.41
N LEU A 238 -8.00 22.34 -12.50
CA LEU A 238 -7.06 22.09 -13.61
C LEU A 238 -7.07 23.20 -14.66
N SER A 239 -8.18 23.97 -14.80
CA SER A 239 -8.32 25.06 -15.77
C SER A 239 -7.73 26.38 -15.35
N ASP A 240 -7.58 26.66 -14.05
CA ASP A 240 -7.00 27.93 -13.51
C ASP A 240 -5.48 28.06 -13.80
N ALA A 241 -5.05 27.60 -14.98
CA ALA A 241 -3.69 27.72 -15.50
C ALA A 241 -3.66 28.68 -16.69
N GLN A 242 -4.06 29.92 -16.47
CA GLN A 242 -3.69 31.05 -17.34
C GLN A 242 -3.14 32.18 -16.52
#